data_01b24a8cf520d5a5e48661c5630d093d
#
_entry.id   01b24a8cf520d5a5e48661c5630d093d
#
_cell.length_a   1.000
_cell.length_b   1.000
_cell.length_c   1.000
_cell.angle_alpha   90.00
_cell.angle_beta   90.00
_cell.angle_gamma   90.00
#
_symmetry.space_group_name_H-M   'P 1'
#
loop_
_entity.id
_entity.type
_entity.pdbx_description
1 polymer ?
#
loop_
_entity_poly.entity_id
_entity_poly.type
_entity_poly.pdbx_seq_one_letter_code
_entity_poly.pdbx_strand_id
1 'polypeptide(L)'
;WDVGHQPSAHKILTGRRDRLVTLRQHGGLSGFTRRGESPFDVFSTGHSGTSVSAGLGFLCANDLRDDPASVIAVIGDGSLTAGLAYEGFNQAGYQHKDKNLIVILNDNEMSITRNVGAISSFLSRTLSATYLQEWRKELGELLRALPKIGDDVYQFAKRSEESFKTFVTPGMLFEAFNFEYFGPINGHNIKQLINILQNIREIREPVLLHVTTTKGKGYPPAEKNPVYFHGVGAFEKETGNCVPARRNTPTYTQVFGDTMVELAKKDPRIVAVTAAMPEGTGLTAFAETFPDRFFDVGIA
;
A
#
# COMPACT_ATOMS: atom_id res chain seq x y z
N TRP A 1 -9.95 7.72 -2.22
CA TRP A 1 -9.48 6.50 -1.57
C TRP A 1 -9.22 5.43 -2.62
N ASP A 2 -8.05 4.81 -2.57
CA ASP A 2 -7.78 3.59 -3.34
C ASP A 2 -8.62 2.42 -2.82
N VAL A 3 -8.59 1.30 -3.53
CA VAL A 3 -9.33 0.10 -3.14
C VAL A 3 -8.75 -0.52 -1.84
N GLY A 4 -9.56 -1.29 -1.13
CA GLY A 4 -9.17 -2.08 0.02
C GLY A 4 -9.75 -1.57 1.32
N HIS A 5 -9.00 -1.70 2.41
CA HIS A 5 -9.51 -1.48 3.78
C HIS A 5 -9.45 -0.03 4.24
N GLN A 6 -8.78 0.85 3.52
CA GLN A 6 -8.71 2.27 3.83
C GLN A 6 -10.08 2.96 3.92
N PRO A 7 -11.12 2.63 3.11
CA PRO A 7 -12.41 3.31 3.19
C PRO A 7 -13.24 2.96 4.42
N SER A 8 -12.89 1.98 5.25
CA SER A 8 -13.67 1.66 6.45
C SER A 8 -13.75 2.82 7.44
N ALA A 9 -12.62 3.47 7.73
CA ALA A 9 -12.59 4.66 8.58
C ALA A 9 -13.38 5.82 7.96
N HIS A 10 -13.26 6.04 6.65
CA HIS A 10 -14.02 7.03 5.91
C HIS A 10 -15.53 6.79 6.04
N LYS A 11 -16.01 5.56 5.89
CA LYS A 11 -17.44 5.22 6.04
C LYS A 11 -17.94 5.48 7.47
N ILE A 12 -17.15 5.16 8.49
CA ILE A 12 -17.49 5.43 9.89
C ILE A 12 -17.65 6.93 10.13
N LEU A 13 -16.66 7.72 9.69
CA LEU A 13 -16.63 9.17 9.90
C LEU A 13 -17.68 9.93 9.09
N THR A 14 -18.19 9.32 8.03
CA THR A 14 -19.24 9.91 7.16
C THR A 14 -20.64 9.37 7.46
N GLY A 15 -20.89 8.93 8.71
CA GLY A 15 -22.22 8.62 9.23
C GLY A 15 -22.76 7.23 8.88
N ARG A 16 -21.90 6.30 8.42
CA ARG A 16 -22.33 4.95 8.02
C ARG A 16 -21.96 3.87 9.04
N ARG A 17 -21.55 4.23 10.26
CA ARG A 17 -21.12 3.31 11.32
C ARG A 17 -22.12 2.20 11.57
N ASP A 18 -23.41 2.58 11.78
CA ASP A 18 -24.45 1.62 12.18
C ASP A 18 -24.85 0.68 11.04
N ARG A 19 -24.54 1.05 9.81
CA ARG A 19 -24.78 0.23 8.62
C ARG A 19 -23.64 -0.75 8.31
N LEU A 20 -22.50 -0.70 9.02
CA LEU A 20 -21.37 -1.60 8.77
C LEU A 20 -21.72 -3.07 8.95
N VAL A 21 -22.73 -3.39 9.73
CA VAL A 21 -23.26 -4.78 9.88
C VAL A 21 -23.77 -5.36 8.56
N THR A 22 -24.08 -4.50 7.58
CA THR A 22 -24.55 -4.90 6.24
C THR A 22 -23.43 -4.89 5.18
N LEU A 23 -22.16 -4.73 5.60
CA LEU A 23 -21.04 -4.62 4.70
C LEU A 23 -20.94 -5.84 3.78
N ARG A 24 -20.83 -5.59 2.45
CA ARG A 24 -20.77 -6.63 1.40
C ARG A 24 -22.00 -7.56 1.31
N GLN A 25 -23.11 -7.20 1.95
CA GLN A 25 -24.38 -7.91 1.79
C GLN A 25 -25.20 -7.30 0.66
N HIS A 26 -26.12 -8.09 0.10
CA HIS A 26 -27.06 -7.61 -0.93
C HIS A 26 -27.90 -6.44 -0.40
N GLY A 27 -27.90 -5.33 -1.09
CA GLY A 27 -28.57 -4.10 -0.63
C GLY A 27 -27.89 -3.37 0.54
N GLY A 28 -26.79 -3.90 1.04
CA GLY A 28 -26.00 -3.32 2.13
C GLY A 28 -24.89 -2.38 1.65
N LEU A 29 -23.98 -2.05 2.56
CA LEU A 29 -22.82 -1.21 2.26
C LEU A 29 -21.83 -1.91 1.31
N SER A 30 -21.32 -1.17 0.34
CA SER A 30 -20.20 -1.60 -0.51
C SER A 30 -18.93 -1.82 0.31
N GLY A 31 -18.11 -2.78 -0.09
CA GLY A 31 -16.77 -2.98 0.48
C GLY A 31 -15.79 -1.84 0.17
N PHE A 32 -16.11 -1.01 -0.83
CA PHE A 32 -15.29 0.09 -1.32
C PHE A 32 -16.10 1.39 -1.34
N THR A 33 -15.47 2.54 -1.69
CA THR A 33 -16.19 3.78 -1.94
C THR A 33 -17.13 3.61 -3.14
N ARG A 34 -18.35 4.19 -3.03
CA ARG A 34 -19.36 4.11 -4.08
C ARG A 34 -20.19 5.40 -4.13
N ARG A 35 -20.15 6.12 -5.24
CA ARG A 35 -20.82 7.42 -5.41
C ARG A 35 -22.30 7.42 -5.07
N GLY A 36 -23.01 6.34 -5.36
CA GLY A 36 -24.44 6.21 -5.02
C GLY A 36 -24.74 5.88 -3.57
N GLU A 37 -23.71 5.72 -2.71
CA GLU A 37 -23.88 5.33 -1.31
C GLU A 37 -23.82 6.54 -0.37
N SER A 38 -23.02 7.54 -0.69
CA SER A 38 -22.81 8.72 0.12
C SER A 38 -22.33 9.90 -0.73
N PRO A 39 -22.75 11.15 -0.43
CA PRO A 39 -22.20 12.34 -1.09
C PRO A 39 -20.69 12.55 -0.80
N PHE A 40 -20.16 11.91 0.23
CA PHE A 40 -18.73 11.92 0.56
C PHE A 40 -17.92 10.90 -0.26
N ASP A 41 -18.55 10.04 -1.05
CA ASP A 41 -17.89 9.09 -1.93
C ASP A 41 -17.78 9.69 -3.34
N VAL A 42 -16.79 10.55 -3.55
CA VAL A 42 -16.62 11.29 -4.82
C VAL A 42 -16.26 10.40 -6.01
N PHE A 43 -15.70 9.22 -5.75
CA PHE A 43 -15.27 8.25 -6.75
C PHE A 43 -15.66 6.83 -6.36
N SER A 44 -16.17 6.04 -7.31
CA SER A 44 -16.42 4.61 -7.11
C SER A 44 -15.19 3.84 -7.54
N THR A 45 -14.69 2.98 -6.68
CA THR A 45 -13.54 2.12 -6.99
C THR A 45 -13.82 0.66 -6.62
N GLY A 46 -13.16 -0.24 -7.30
CA GLY A 46 -13.21 -1.69 -7.06
C GLY A 46 -11.93 -2.36 -7.55
N HIS A 47 -11.02 -1.57 -8.16
CA HIS A 47 -9.69 -2.00 -8.61
C HIS A 47 -8.62 -1.13 -7.93
N SER A 48 -7.52 -1.76 -7.54
CA SER A 48 -6.38 -1.09 -6.90
C SER A 48 -5.55 -0.25 -7.89
N GLY A 49 -4.80 0.73 -7.37
CA GLY A 49 -3.86 1.55 -8.13
C GLY A 49 -4.49 2.71 -8.92
N THR A 50 -5.80 2.95 -8.77
CA THR A 50 -6.53 3.95 -9.58
C THR A 50 -6.55 5.35 -8.97
N SER A 51 -6.26 5.49 -7.67
CA SER A 51 -6.50 6.73 -6.92
C SER A 51 -5.65 7.91 -7.37
N VAL A 52 -4.40 7.68 -7.76
CA VAL A 52 -3.49 8.76 -8.20
C VAL A 52 -3.96 9.35 -9.52
N SER A 53 -4.27 8.51 -10.52
CA SER A 53 -4.80 8.95 -11.82
C SER A 53 -6.16 9.62 -11.69
N ALA A 54 -7.06 9.07 -10.85
CA ALA A 54 -8.36 9.68 -10.58
C ALA A 54 -8.19 11.04 -9.86
N GLY A 55 -7.27 11.11 -8.88
CA GLY A 55 -6.93 12.35 -8.18
C GLY A 55 -6.43 13.43 -9.11
N LEU A 56 -5.55 13.10 -10.04
CA LEU A 56 -5.08 14.02 -11.06
C LEU A 56 -6.23 14.52 -11.96
N GLY A 57 -7.13 13.62 -12.34
CA GLY A 57 -8.33 14.00 -13.13
C GLY A 57 -9.23 14.99 -12.37
N PHE A 58 -9.46 14.79 -11.07
CA PHE A 58 -10.18 15.77 -10.23
C PHE A 58 -9.46 17.10 -10.15
N LEU A 59 -8.14 17.08 -9.98
CA LEU A 59 -7.35 18.30 -9.95
C LEU A 59 -7.45 19.09 -11.24
N CYS A 60 -7.34 18.43 -12.40
CA CYS A 60 -7.53 19.06 -13.69
C CYS A 60 -8.95 19.63 -13.86
N ALA A 61 -9.97 18.92 -13.37
CA ALA A 61 -11.35 19.41 -13.42
C ALA A 61 -11.57 20.63 -12.52
N ASN A 62 -10.91 20.67 -11.34
CA ASN A 62 -10.94 21.83 -10.44
C ASN A 62 -10.30 23.05 -11.11
N ASP A 63 -9.16 22.86 -11.79
CA ASP A 63 -8.51 23.95 -12.54
C ASP A 63 -9.42 24.55 -13.62
N LEU A 64 -10.11 23.70 -14.38
CA LEU A 64 -11.05 24.15 -15.43
C LEU A 64 -12.27 24.90 -14.87
N ARG A 65 -12.53 24.80 -13.58
CA ARG A 65 -13.65 25.43 -12.87
C ARG A 65 -13.22 26.58 -11.97
N ASP A 66 -11.95 26.88 -11.93
CA ASP A 66 -11.33 27.81 -10.94
C ASP A 66 -11.68 27.42 -9.49
N ASP A 67 -11.81 26.10 -9.22
CA ASP A 67 -12.09 25.59 -7.88
C ASP A 67 -10.78 25.41 -7.10
N PRO A 68 -10.59 26.11 -5.97
CA PRO A 68 -9.37 26.04 -5.16
C PRO A 68 -9.25 24.75 -4.34
N ALA A 69 -10.18 23.81 -4.46
CA ALA A 69 -10.20 22.61 -3.63
C ALA A 69 -8.97 21.73 -3.88
N SER A 70 -8.29 21.37 -2.80
CA SER A 70 -7.19 20.41 -2.81
C SER A 70 -7.68 19.00 -3.10
N VAL A 71 -6.87 18.20 -3.76
CA VAL A 71 -7.15 16.80 -4.04
C VAL A 71 -6.20 15.91 -3.24
N ILE A 72 -6.78 14.98 -2.47
CA ILE A 72 -6.01 14.01 -1.66
C ILE A 72 -6.33 12.61 -2.15
N ALA A 73 -5.31 11.90 -2.65
CA ALA A 73 -5.38 10.50 -3.00
C ALA A 73 -4.74 9.64 -1.90
N VAL A 74 -5.47 8.67 -1.35
CA VAL A 74 -4.94 7.74 -0.34
C VAL A 74 -4.75 6.39 -1.01
N ILE A 75 -3.51 5.89 -1.03
CA ILE A 75 -3.10 4.64 -1.67
C ILE A 75 -2.34 3.76 -0.68
N GLY A 76 -2.52 2.45 -0.74
CA GLY A 76 -1.72 1.48 0.02
C GLY A 76 -0.47 1.07 -0.75
N ASP A 77 0.54 0.59 -0.02
CA ASP A 77 1.80 0.08 -0.58
C ASP A 77 1.60 -1.09 -1.56
N GLY A 78 0.66 -1.99 -1.28
CA GLY A 78 0.25 -3.04 -2.21
C GLY A 78 -0.37 -2.49 -3.50
N SER A 79 -1.24 -1.49 -3.42
CA SER A 79 -1.85 -0.83 -4.58
C SER A 79 -0.83 -0.02 -5.38
N LEU A 80 0.20 0.48 -4.73
CA LEU A 80 1.29 1.22 -5.35
C LEU A 80 2.11 0.36 -6.34
N THR A 81 2.08 -0.97 -6.23
CA THR A 81 2.78 -1.85 -7.18
C THR A 81 2.13 -1.89 -8.56
N ALA A 82 0.90 -1.39 -8.71
CA ALA A 82 0.19 -1.35 -9.99
C ALA A 82 0.81 -0.33 -10.97
N GLY A 83 1.03 -0.74 -12.22
CA GLY A 83 1.58 0.13 -13.28
C GLY A 83 0.78 1.42 -13.46
N LEU A 84 -0.56 1.34 -13.36
CA LEU A 84 -1.45 2.50 -13.46
C LEU A 84 -1.16 3.59 -12.41
N ALA A 85 -0.67 3.21 -11.21
CA ALA A 85 -0.27 4.19 -10.20
C ALA A 85 0.94 5.01 -10.69
N TYR A 86 1.94 4.35 -11.31
CA TYR A 86 3.13 5.03 -11.86
C TYR A 86 2.81 5.90 -13.06
N GLU A 87 1.88 5.51 -13.91
CA GLU A 87 1.36 6.39 -14.98
C GLU A 87 0.75 7.67 -14.38
N GLY A 88 -0.01 7.52 -13.29
CA GLY A 88 -0.55 8.65 -12.53
C GLY A 88 0.51 9.56 -11.94
N PHE A 89 1.55 8.99 -11.30
CA PHE A 89 2.69 9.75 -10.77
C PHE A 89 3.44 10.49 -11.88
N ASN A 90 3.73 9.82 -12.99
CA ASN A 90 4.43 10.40 -14.13
C ASN A 90 3.70 11.62 -14.69
N GLN A 91 2.38 11.52 -14.88
CA GLN A 91 1.58 12.63 -15.40
C GLN A 91 1.39 13.75 -14.38
N ALA A 92 1.18 13.41 -13.10
CA ALA A 92 1.03 14.40 -12.05
C ALA A 92 2.31 15.25 -11.90
N GLY A 93 3.48 14.60 -11.88
CA GLY A 93 4.75 15.31 -11.79
C GLY A 93 5.11 16.14 -13.04
N TYR A 94 4.62 15.75 -14.23
CA TYR A 94 4.77 16.55 -15.44
C TYR A 94 3.87 17.79 -15.44
N GLN A 95 2.66 17.67 -14.90
CA GLN A 95 1.67 18.75 -14.85
C GLN A 95 1.73 19.57 -13.56
N HIS A 96 2.80 19.49 -12.78
CA HIS A 96 2.94 19.96 -11.41
C HIS A 96 2.77 21.47 -11.18
N LYS A 97 2.71 22.30 -12.21
CA LYS A 97 2.68 23.76 -12.08
C LYS A 97 1.46 24.23 -11.28
N ASP A 98 1.74 24.78 -10.09
CA ASP A 98 0.78 25.41 -9.18
C ASP A 98 -0.40 24.49 -8.72
N LYS A 99 -0.18 23.18 -8.71
CA LYS A 99 -1.25 22.20 -8.39
C LYS A 99 -0.95 21.44 -7.10
N ASN A 100 -1.94 21.40 -6.24
CA ASN A 100 -1.86 20.70 -4.95
C ASN A 100 -2.51 19.32 -5.04
N LEU A 101 -1.75 18.30 -5.51
CA LEU A 101 -2.11 16.90 -5.40
C LEU A 101 -1.34 16.30 -4.22
N ILE A 102 -2.04 15.92 -3.16
CA ILE A 102 -1.45 15.23 -2.02
C ILE A 102 -1.72 13.74 -2.16
N VAL A 103 -0.67 12.93 -2.32
CA VAL A 103 -0.77 11.47 -2.28
C VAL A 103 -0.32 10.99 -0.89
N ILE A 104 -1.22 10.32 -0.17
CA ILE A 104 -0.89 9.69 1.12
C ILE A 104 -0.63 8.21 0.85
N LEU A 105 0.62 7.79 0.94
CA LEU A 105 1.03 6.39 0.88
C LEU A 105 0.93 5.79 2.28
N ASN A 106 -0.05 4.91 2.48
CA ASN A 106 -0.19 4.13 3.70
C ASN A 106 0.57 2.80 3.56
N ASP A 107 1.77 2.77 4.10
CA ASP A 107 2.68 1.64 4.02
C ASP A 107 2.60 0.79 5.29
N ASN A 108 2.23 -0.47 5.13
CA ASN A 108 2.24 -1.48 6.19
C ASN A 108 2.98 -2.75 5.76
N GLU A 109 3.77 -2.69 4.69
CA GLU A 109 4.56 -3.78 4.10
C GLU A 109 3.73 -4.99 3.64
N MET A 110 2.41 -4.79 3.49
CA MET A 110 1.47 -5.87 3.14
C MET A 110 0.40 -5.39 2.17
N SER A 111 0.16 -6.23 1.16
CA SER A 111 -1.11 -6.23 0.41
C SER A 111 -2.14 -7.15 1.11
N ILE A 112 -2.61 -8.19 0.46
CA ILE A 112 -3.33 -9.30 1.10
C ILE A 112 -2.30 -10.18 1.82
N THR A 113 -1.28 -10.63 1.11
CA THR A 113 -0.07 -11.28 1.60
C THR A 113 1.09 -10.25 1.69
N ARG A 114 2.31 -10.70 1.92
CA ARG A 114 3.49 -9.83 1.80
C ARG A 114 3.61 -9.33 0.37
N ASN A 115 4.00 -8.08 0.23
CA ASN A 115 4.20 -7.48 -1.09
C ASN A 115 5.33 -8.20 -1.83
N VAL A 116 5.14 -8.37 -3.15
CA VAL A 116 6.15 -8.91 -4.06
C VAL A 116 6.63 -7.84 -5.05
N GLY A 117 7.81 -8.07 -5.61
CA GLY A 117 8.38 -7.21 -6.64
C GLY A 117 9.49 -6.28 -6.15
N ALA A 118 10.24 -5.73 -7.11
CA ALA A 118 11.43 -4.93 -6.84
C ALA A 118 11.11 -3.63 -6.10
N ILE A 119 9.97 -3.00 -6.40
CA ILE A 119 9.56 -1.74 -5.77
C ILE A 119 9.24 -1.93 -4.29
N SER A 120 8.46 -2.96 -3.95
CA SER A 120 8.19 -3.30 -2.55
C SER A 120 9.47 -3.63 -1.79
N SER A 121 10.38 -4.38 -2.43
CA SER A 121 11.70 -4.66 -1.86
C SER A 121 12.53 -3.39 -1.67
N PHE A 122 12.45 -2.43 -2.58
CA PHE A 122 13.13 -1.15 -2.46
C PHE A 122 12.58 -0.32 -1.29
N LEU A 123 11.26 -0.19 -1.17
CA LEU A 123 10.63 0.54 -0.07
C LEU A 123 10.97 -0.11 1.28
N SER A 124 10.80 -1.42 1.42
CA SER A 124 11.08 -2.15 2.66
C SER A 124 12.56 -2.11 3.06
N ARG A 125 13.50 -2.21 2.11
CA ARG A 125 14.94 -2.14 2.41
C ARG A 125 15.35 -0.76 2.93
N THR A 126 14.85 0.29 2.31
CA THR A 126 15.17 1.67 2.71
C THR A 126 14.56 2.03 4.06
N LEU A 127 13.50 1.35 4.50
CA LEU A 127 12.88 1.52 5.83
C LEU A 127 13.58 0.69 6.91
N SER A 128 14.34 -0.36 6.55
CA SER A 128 14.95 -1.24 7.55
C SER A 128 16.16 -0.59 8.22
N ALA A 129 16.11 -0.46 9.56
CA ALA A 129 17.21 0.03 10.37
C ALA A 129 18.50 -0.81 10.18
N THR A 130 18.36 -2.07 9.83
CA THR A 130 19.46 -3.01 9.57
C THR A 130 20.28 -2.60 8.35
N TYR A 131 19.62 -2.20 7.25
CA TYR A 131 20.30 -1.74 6.04
C TYR A 131 21.14 -0.48 6.29
N LEU A 132 20.61 0.47 7.05
CA LEU A 132 21.33 1.67 7.47
C LEU A 132 22.53 1.34 8.39
N GLN A 133 22.41 0.31 9.24
CA GLN A 133 23.49 -0.12 10.12
C GLN A 133 24.58 -0.90 9.37
N GLU A 134 24.22 -1.79 8.47
CA GLU A 134 25.16 -2.52 7.60
C GLU A 134 25.95 -1.54 6.73
N TRP A 135 25.27 -0.59 6.14
CA TRP A 135 25.88 0.43 5.29
C TRP A 135 26.84 1.34 6.08
N ARG A 136 26.47 1.75 7.31
CA ARG A 136 27.36 2.49 8.22
C ARG A 136 28.61 1.69 8.57
N LYS A 137 28.47 0.38 8.73
CA LYS A 137 29.60 -0.52 9.03
C LYS A 137 30.52 -0.61 7.82
N GLU A 138 30.00 -0.86 6.62
CA GLU A 138 30.79 -0.94 5.39
C GLU A 138 31.48 0.38 5.06
N LEU A 139 30.79 1.51 5.18
CA LEU A 139 31.39 2.82 5.01
C LEU A 139 32.48 3.10 6.08
N GLY A 140 32.23 2.72 7.32
CA GLY A 140 33.19 2.83 8.41
C GLY A 140 34.45 1.99 8.18
N GLU A 141 34.32 0.80 7.61
CA GLU A 141 35.43 -0.07 7.23
C GLU A 141 36.20 0.50 6.04
N LEU A 142 35.52 1.03 5.04
CA LEU A 142 36.12 1.70 3.89
C LEU A 142 36.92 2.94 4.32
N LEU A 143 36.37 3.77 5.21
CA LEU A 143 37.03 4.98 5.72
C LEU A 143 38.25 4.63 6.60
N ARG A 144 38.22 3.50 7.32
CA ARG A 144 39.37 3.03 8.10
C ARG A 144 40.49 2.45 7.23
N ALA A 145 40.17 1.97 6.05
CA ALA A 145 41.14 1.42 5.08
C ALA A 145 41.89 2.52 4.31
N LEU A 146 41.44 3.78 4.37
CA LEU A 146 42.12 4.91 3.75
C LEU A 146 43.33 5.34 4.64
N PRO A 147 44.52 5.55 4.07
CA PRO A 147 45.66 6.07 4.82
C PRO A 147 45.34 7.44 5.37
N LYS A 148 45.79 7.75 6.60
CA LYS A 148 45.55 8.99 7.35
C LYS A 148 45.71 10.24 6.48
N ILE A 149 44.60 10.77 6.05
CA ILE A 149 44.47 12.07 5.38
C ILE A 149 43.57 12.93 6.28
N GLY A 150 43.98 14.15 6.58
CA GLY A 150 43.55 15.01 7.67
C GLY A 150 42.03 15.34 7.76
N ASP A 151 41.71 16.24 8.69
CA ASP A 151 40.35 16.65 9.08
C ASP A 151 39.39 17.01 7.92
N ASP A 152 39.92 17.44 6.77
CA ASP A 152 39.14 17.76 5.58
C ASP A 152 38.44 16.53 4.96
N VAL A 153 39.06 15.35 5.03
CA VAL A 153 38.45 14.09 4.55
C VAL A 153 37.37 13.60 5.49
N TYR A 154 37.52 13.82 6.80
CA TYR A 154 36.47 13.52 7.77
C TYR A 154 35.24 14.42 7.54
N GLN A 155 35.46 15.71 7.27
CA GLN A 155 34.38 16.66 6.93
C GLN A 155 33.74 16.32 5.57
N PHE A 156 34.53 15.91 4.59
CA PHE A 156 34.03 15.44 3.30
C PHE A 156 33.24 14.12 3.45
N ALA A 157 33.74 13.17 4.22
CA ALA A 157 33.05 11.92 4.51
C ALA A 157 31.74 12.16 5.26
N LYS A 158 31.71 13.09 6.22
CA LYS A 158 30.49 13.48 6.94
C LYS A 158 29.47 14.16 6.02
N ARG A 159 29.91 15.06 5.14
CA ARG A 159 29.05 15.67 4.10
C ARG A 159 28.60 14.65 3.07
N SER A 160 29.47 13.70 2.71
CA SER A 160 29.11 12.58 1.83
C SER A 160 28.13 11.64 2.51
N GLU A 161 28.25 11.37 3.82
CA GLU A 161 27.28 10.57 4.57
C GLU A 161 25.89 11.24 4.59
N GLU A 162 25.81 12.55 4.78
CA GLU A 162 24.57 13.31 4.70
C GLU A 162 24.02 13.33 3.27
N SER A 163 24.87 13.53 2.27
CA SER A 163 24.47 13.49 0.85
C SER A 163 24.04 12.07 0.43
N PHE A 164 24.71 11.02 0.91
CA PHE A 164 24.35 9.64 0.59
C PHE A 164 23.08 9.18 1.30
N LYS A 165 22.79 9.67 2.51
CA LYS A 165 21.48 9.45 3.17
C LYS A 165 20.35 10.01 2.31
N THR A 166 20.59 11.10 1.61
CA THR A 166 19.67 11.68 0.64
C THR A 166 19.56 10.81 -0.62
N PHE A 167 20.64 10.12 -1.01
CA PHE A 167 20.70 9.30 -2.23
C PHE A 167 20.04 7.91 -2.14
N VAL A 168 19.71 7.39 -0.95
CA VAL A 168 19.12 6.04 -0.77
C VAL A 168 17.88 6.11 0.13
N THR A 169 17.04 7.11 -0.06
CA THR A 169 15.77 7.21 0.67
C THR A 169 14.61 6.68 -0.17
N PRO A 170 13.51 6.19 0.46
CA PRO A 170 12.28 5.87 -0.26
C PRO A 170 11.77 7.03 -1.11
N GLY A 171 12.13 8.26 -0.76
CA GLY A 171 11.77 9.49 -1.46
C GLY A 171 12.30 9.60 -2.88
N MET A 172 13.51 9.08 -3.15
CA MET A 172 14.15 9.24 -4.46
C MET A 172 13.28 8.86 -5.66
N LEU A 173 12.53 7.77 -5.55
CA LEU A 173 11.64 7.35 -6.62
C LEU A 173 10.57 8.40 -6.90
N PHE A 174 10.00 8.99 -5.86
CA PHE A 174 8.93 9.96 -5.97
C PHE A 174 9.46 11.36 -6.34
N GLU A 175 10.63 11.71 -5.84
CA GLU A 175 11.35 12.92 -6.25
C GLU A 175 11.72 12.88 -7.74
N ALA A 176 12.06 11.70 -8.28
CA ALA A 176 12.25 11.50 -9.72
C ALA A 176 10.98 11.73 -10.56
N PHE A 177 9.80 11.60 -9.94
CA PHE A 177 8.52 12.00 -10.52
C PHE A 177 8.13 13.45 -10.18
N ASN A 178 9.05 14.28 -9.67
CA ASN A 178 8.80 15.66 -9.25
C ASN A 178 7.75 15.79 -8.13
N PHE A 179 7.72 14.85 -7.20
CA PHE A 179 6.92 14.95 -5.98
C PHE A 179 7.79 15.40 -4.81
N GLU A 180 7.31 16.36 -4.03
CA GLU A 180 7.86 16.66 -2.72
C GLU A 180 7.57 15.49 -1.76
N TYR A 181 8.63 14.86 -1.24
CA TYR A 181 8.50 13.69 -0.39
C TYR A 181 8.58 14.05 1.10
N PHE A 182 7.57 13.61 1.86
CA PHE A 182 7.52 13.73 3.33
C PHE A 182 7.38 12.35 3.96
N GLY A 183 8.35 11.96 4.78
CA GLY A 183 8.25 10.69 5.50
C GLY A 183 9.57 9.90 5.56
N PRO A 184 9.51 8.65 6.00
CA PRO A 184 8.32 7.99 6.54
C PRO A 184 7.95 8.53 7.93
N ILE A 185 6.65 8.62 8.22
CA ILE A 185 6.11 9.05 9.52
C ILE A 185 5.23 7.98 10.14
N ASN A 186 5.16 7.96 11.48
CA ASN A 186 4.32 7.02 12.20
C ASN A 186 2.83 7.39 12.07
N GLY A 187 2.07 6.60 11.31
CA GLY A 187 0.64 6.79 11.07
C GLY A 187 -0.26 6.56 12.29
N HIS A 188 0.27 5.98 13.36
CA HIS A 188 -0.46 5.85 14.62
C HIS A 188 -0.28 7.06 15.55
N ASN A 189 0.52 8.06 15.15
CA ASN A 189 0.67 9.32 15.87
C ASN A 189 -0.19 10.41 15.24
N ILE A 190 -1.47 10.49 15.68
CA ILE A 190 -2.45 11.44 15.12
C ILE A 190 -2.03 12.90 15.25
N LYS A 191 -1.33 13.28 16.32
CA LYS A 191 -0.87 14.67 16.52
C LYS A 191 0.17 15.05 15.48
N GLN A 192 1.14 14.16 15.22
CA GLN A 192 2.16 14.36 14.21
C GLN A 192 1.55 14.44 12.81
N LEU A 193 0.60 13.53 12.49
CA LEU A 193 -0.13 13.54 11.22
C LEU A 193 -0.87 14.85 10.99
N ILE A 194 -1.62 15.35 11.97
CA ILE A 194 -2.34 16.62 11.85
C ILE A 194 -1.38 17.77 11.55
N ASN A 195 -0.28 17.88 12.29
CA ASN A 195 0.70 18.94 12.09
C ASN A 195 1.32 18.91 10.69
N ILE A 196 1.68 17.72 10.21
CA ILE A 196 2.27 17.56 8.86
C ILE A 196 1.22 17.89 7.80
N LEU A 197 0.01 17.35 7.91
CA LEU A 197 -1.07 17.64 6.95
C LEU A 197 -1.41 19.12 6.87
N GLN A 198 -1.37 19.85 8.00
CA GLN A 198 -1.54 21.30 8.02
C GLN A 198 -0.44 22.04 7.25
N ASN A 199 0.79 21.56 7.31
CA ASN A 199 1.91 22.18 6.62
C ASN A 199 1.89 21.88 5.11
N ILE A 200 1.68 20.62 4.72
CA ILE A 200 1.75 20.22 3.30
C ILE A 200 0.57 20.70 2.46
N ARG A 201 -0.57 21.01 3.07
CA ARG A 201 -1.73 21.55 2.33
C ARG A 201 -1.47 22.91 1.68
N GLU A 202 -0.49 23.67 2.17
CA GLU A 202 -0.12 24.98 1.63
C GLU A 202 0.91 24.89 0.50
N ILE A 203 1.48 23.69 0.26
CA ILE A 203 2.46 23.45 -0.80
C ILE A 203 1.72 23.45 -2.15
N ARG A 204 2.29 24.13 -3.15
CA ARG A 204 1.71 24.27 -4.48
C ARG A 204 2.27 23.30 -5.51
N GLU A 205 2.90 22.24 -5.05
CA GLU A 205 3.49 21.17 -5.85
C GLU A 205 2.88 19.82 -5.47
N PRO A 206 2.99 18.78 -6.29
CA PRO A 206 2.57 17.45 -5.92
C PRO A 206 3.35 16.95 -4.70
N VAL A 207 2.64 16.46 -3.70
CA VAL A 207 3.21 15.98 -2.44
C VAL A 207 2.96 14.49 -2.29
N LEU A 208 3.97 13.74 -1.87
CA LEU A 208 3.82 12.39 -1.36
C LEU A 208 4.11 12.36 0.14
N LEU A 209 3.09 12.05 0.93
CA LEU A 209 3.20 11.81 2.35
C LEU A 209 3.28 10.31 2.61
N HIS A 210 4.45 9.82 2.99
CA HIS A 210 4.70 8.41 3.32
C HIS A 210 4.40 8.16 4.79
N VAL A 211 3.41 7.32 5.06
CA VAL A 211 2.90 7.01 6.40
C VAL A 211 3.08 5.53 6.66
N THR A 212 3.81 5.17 7.71
CA THR A 212 3.98 3.78 8.12
C THR A 212 2.96 3.38 9.16
N THR A 213 2.31 2.24 8.95
CA THR A 213 1.29 1.71 9.86
C THR A 213 1.49 0.23 10.13
N THR A 214 0.87 -0.26 11.19
CA THR A 214 0.78 -1.70 11.50
C THR A 214 -0.62 -2.19 11.15
N LYS A 215 -0.71 -3.15 10.24
CA LYS A 215 -1.98 -3.77 9.84
C LYS A 215 -2.64 -4.47 11.02
N GLY A 216 -3.93 -4.19 11.26
CA GLY A 216 -4.68 -4.75 12.39
C GLY A 216 -4.44 -4.06 13.73
N LYS A 217 -3.66 -2.96 13.77
CA LYS A 217 -3.30 -2.22 15.01
C LYS A 217 -4.49 -1.92 15.91
N GLY A 218 -4.35 -2.28 17.20
CA GLY A 218 -5.37 -2.09 18.22
C GLY A 218 -6.29 -3.31 18.43
N TYR A 219 -6.13 -4.37 17.61
CA TYR A 219 -6.83 -5.64 17.79
C TYR A 219 -5.85 -6.82 17.76
N PRO A 220 -5.43 -7.36 18.92
CA PRO A 220 -4.37 -8.36 19.00
C PRO A 220 -4.51 -9.58 18.08
N PRO A 221 -5.73 -10.15 17.87
CA PRO A 221 -5.87 -11.25 16.91
C PRO A 221 -5.51 -10.83 15.47
N ALA A 222 -5.85 -9.61 15.04
CA ALA A 222 -5.52 -9.11 13.71
C ALA A 222 -4.04 -8.73 13.58
N GLU A 223 -3.41 -8.23 14.64
CA GLU A 223 -1.96 -7.98 14.66
C GLU A 223 -1.17 -9.29 14.51
N LYS A 224 -1.67 -10.39 15.10
CA LYS A 224 -1.03 -11.72 15.00
C LYS A 224 -1.23 -12.39 13.65
N ASN A 225 -2.38 -12.21 13.01
CA ASN A 225 -2.69 -12.81 11.73
C ASN A 225 -3.36 -11.81 10.77
N PRO A 226 -2.61 -10.82 10.28
CA PRO A 226 -3.14 -9.76 9.43
C PRO A 226 -3.62 -10.25 8.05
N VAL A 227 -3.15 -11.40 7.58
CA VAL A 227 -3.59 -12.03 6.33
C VAL A 227 -5.03 -12.52 6.49
N TYR A 228 -5.30 -13.29 7.54
CA TYR A 228 -6.63 -13.80 7.84
C TYR A 228 -7.66 -12.67 8.02
N PHE A 229 -7.29 -11.61 8.76
CA PHE A 229 -8.17 -10.48 9.00
C PHE A 229 -8.25 -9.47 7.85
N HIS A 230 -7.54 -9.71 6.75
CA HIS A 230 -7.64 -8.83 5.58
C HIS A 230 -9.06 -8.80 4.97
N GLY A 231 -9.74 -9.92 4.91
CA GLY A 231 -11.07 -10.06 4.31
C GLY A 231 -11.94 -11.08 5.06
N VAL A 232 -11.88 -11.06 6.39
CA VAL A 232 -12.59 -12.01 7.25
C VAL A 232 -14.10 -11.82 7.17
N GLY A 233 -14.85 -12.94 7.29
CA GLY A 233 -16.30 -12.95 7.48
C GLY A 233 -16.71 -12.54 8.91
N ALA A 234 -17.91 -12.94 9.34
CA ALA A 234 -18.32 -12.76 10.73
C ALA A 234 -17.42 -13.56 11.68
N PHE A 235 -16.97 -12.94 12.75
CA PHE A 235 -16.11 -13.55 13.77
C PHE A 235 -16.47 -13.08 15.17
N GLU A 236 -16.11 -13.85 16.19
CA GLU A 236 -16.25 -13.50 17.60
C GLU A 236 -15.18 -12.47 17.97
N LYS A 237 -15.62 -11.32 18.46
CA LYS A 237 -14.72 -10.20 18.76
C LYS A 237 -13.67 -10.54 19.83
N GLU A 238 -14.04 -11.34 20.82
CA GLU A 238 -13.19 -11.68 21.98
C GLU A 238 -12.06 -12.64 21.58
N THR A 239 -12.34 -13.58 20.69
CA THR A 239 -11.42 -14.65 20.32
C THR A 239 -10.77 -14.44 18.96
N GLY A 240 -11.42 -13.70 18.07
CA GLY A 240 -11.03 -13.58 16.66
C GLY A 240 -11.43 -14.78 15.80
N ASN A 241 -12.12 -15.77 16.37
CA ASN A 241 -12.50 -16.97 15.66
C ASN A 241 -13.65 -16.70 14.68
N CYS A 242 -13.50 -17.20 13.44
CA CYS A 242 -14.55 -17.08 12.45
C CYS A 242 -15.79 -17.87 12.87
N VAL A 243 -16.96 -17.29 12.65
CA VAL A 243 -18.23 -18.01 12.80
C VAL A 243 -18.42 -18.85 11.54
N PRO A 244 -18.40 -20.20 11.64
CA PRO A 244 -18.51 -21.05 10.46
C PRO A 244 -19.83 -20.82 9.73
N ALA A 245 -19.77 -20.49 8.44
CA ALA A 245 -20.96 -20.52 7.61
C ALA A 245 -21.39 -22.00 7.43
N ARG A 246 -22.61 -22.35 7.84
CA ARG A 246 -23.17 -23.68 7.57
C ARG A 246 -23.39 -23.82 6.06
N ARG A 247 -22.50 -24.55 5.40
CA ARG A 247 -22.62 -24.88 3.97
C ARG A 247 -22.65 -26.39 3.81
N ASN A 248 -23.64 -26.89 3.08
CA ASN A 248 -23.80 -28.32 2.80
C ASN A 248 -23.17 -28.70 1.45
N THR A 249 -22.64 -27.71 0.70
CA THR A 249 -22.05 -27.92 -0.63
C THR A 249 -20.68 -27.23 -0.68
N PRO A 250 -19.72 -27.78 -1.44
CA PRO A 250 -18.44 -27.13 -1.67
C PRO A 250 -18.63 -25.79 -2.41
N THR A 251 -17.73 -24.86 -2.18
CA THR A 251 -17.69 -23.60 -2.94
C THR A 251 -17.06 -23.82 -4.31
N TYR A 252 -17.34 -22.92 -5.27
CA TYR A 252 -16.65 -22.93 -6.57
C TYR A 252 -15.14 -22.85 -6.40
N THR A 253 -14.64 -22.06 -5.45
CA THR A 253 -13.22 -21.93 -5.11
C THR A 253 -12.62 -23.28 -4.68
N GLN A 254 -13.32 -24.05 -3.84
CA GLN A 254 -12.86 -25.39 -3.43
C GLN A 254 -12.80 -26.35 -4.61
N VAL A 255 -13.89 -26.44 -5.38
CA VAL A 255 -13.95 -27.33 -6.56
C VAL A 255 -12.85 -26.97 -7.57
N PHE A 256 -12.63 -25.69 -7.82
CA PHE A 256 -11.56 -25.24 -8.71
C PHE A 256 -10.18 -25.63 -8.18
N GLY A 257 -9.89 -25.33 -6.90
CA GLY A 257 -8.57 -25.65 -6.31
C GLY A 257 -8.27 -27.14 -6.30
N ASP A 258 -9.22 -27.98 -5.90
CA ASP A 258 -9.06 -29.43 -5.90
C ASP A 258 -8.82 -29.96 -7.33
N THR A 259 -9.61 -29.47 -8.30
CA THR A 259 -9.47 -29.85 -9.71
C THR A 259 -8.11 -29.44 -10.28
N MET A 260 -7.62 -28.24 -9.94
CA MET A 260 -6.30 -27.77 -10.37
C MET A 260 -5.18 -28.67 -9.88
N VAL A 261 -5.23 -29.11 -8.63
CA VAL A 261 -4.24 -30.06 -8.07
C VAL A 261 -4.32 -31.42 -8.79
N GLU A 262 -5.53 -31.95 -9.01
CA GLU A 262 -5.72 -33.22 -9.71
C GLU A 262 -5.20 -33.20 -11.15
N LEU A 263 -5.50 -32.15 -11.89
CA LEU A 263 -5.04 -31.98 -13.26
C LEU A 263 -3.52 -31.83 -13.34
N ALA A 264 -2.93 -31.02 -12.43
CA ALA A 264 -1.49 -30.79 -12.40
C ALA A 264 -0.66 -32.04 -11.99
N LYS A 265 -1.27 -32.98 -11.26
CA LYS A 265 -0.69 -34.32 -11.04
C LYS A 265 -0.57 -35.14 -12.33
N LYS A 266 -1.51 -34.95 -13.25
CA LYS A 266 -1.57 -35.68 -14.53
C LYS A 266 -0.77 -35.01 -15.65
N ASP A 267 -0.69 -33.68 -15.62
CA ASP A 267 0.01 -32.90 -16.65
C ASP A 267 1.01 -31.90 -16.01
N PRO A 268 2.32 -32.13 -16.16
CA PRO A 268 3.36 -31.28 -15.60
C PRO A 268 3.45 -29.89 -16.25
N ARG A 269 2.78 -29.65 -17.37
CA ARG A 269 2.76 -28.35 -18.07
C ARG A 269 1.80 -27.35 -17.40
N ILE A 270 0.91 -27.82 -16.53
CA ILE A 270 -0.04 -26.94 -15.85
C ILE A 270 0.70 -26.13 -14.78
N VAL A 271 0.57 -24.82 -14.88
CA VAL A 271 1.04 -23.82 -13.93
C VAL A 271 -0.14 -23.01 -13.39
N ALA A 272 0.03 -22.39 -12.24
CA ALA A 272 -0.97 -21.49 -11.65
C ALA A 272 -0.36 -20.11 -11.38
N VAL A 273 -1.10 -19.07 -11.74
CA VAL A 273 -0.73 -17.68 -11.50
C VAL A 273 -1.85 -17.01 -10.73
N THR A 274 -1.52 -16.26 -9.70
CA THR A 274 -2.48 -15.46 -8.92
C THR A 274 -1.92 -14.08 -8.61
N ALA A 275 -2.83 -13.14 -8.32
CA ALA A 275 -2.49 -11.77 -7.96
C ALA A 275 -2.78 -11.53 -6.47
N ALA A 276 -1.86 -11.89 -5.60
CA ALA A 276 -1.90 -11.77 -4.14
C ALA A 276 -3.05 -12.49 -3.44
N MET A 277 -3.72 -13.45 -4.09
CA MET A 277 -4.90 -14.11 -3.53
C MET A 277 -4.89 -15.64 -3.64
N PRO A 278 -3.86 -16.36 -3.16
CA PRO A 278 -3.82 -17.81 -3.24
C PRO A 278 -5.01 -18.47 -2.50
N GLU A 279 -5.36 -17.97 -1.31
CA GLU A 279 -6.51 -18.47 -0.53
C GLU A 279 -7.85 -18.13 -1.22
N GLY A 280 -8.03 -16.89 -1.65
CA GLY A 280 -9.26 -16.41 -2.28
C GLY A 280 -9.58 -17.10 -3.61
N THR A 281 -8.56 -17.55 -4.33
CA THR A 281 -8.69 -18.31 -5.59
C THR A 281 -8.70 -19.83 -5.40
N GLY A 282 -8.42 -20.34 -4.18
CA GLY A 282 -8.34 -21.77 -3.90
C GLY A 282 -7.02 -22.43 -4.32
N LEU A 283 -5.99 -21.64 -4.61
CA LEU A 283 -4.71 -22.12 -5.12
C LEU A 283 -3.67 -22.45 -4.03
N THR A 284 -4.03 -22.36 -2.74
CA THR A 284 -3.12 -22.66 -1.62
C THR A 284 -2.58 -24.08 -1.70
N ALA A 285 -3.46 -25.09 -1.89
CA ALA A 285 -3.06 -26.49 -2.01
C ALA A 285 -2.19 -26.73 -3.27
N PHE A 286 -2.43 -26.00 -4.36
CA PHE A 286 -1.59 -26.07 -5.54
C PHE A 286 -0.18 -25.51 -5.26
N ALA A 287 -0.09 -24.36 -4.59
CA ALA A 287 1.18 -23.73 -4.22
C ALA A 287 2.03 -24.64 -3.30
N GLU A 288 1.39 -25.30 -2.33
CA GLU A 288 2.05 -26.26 -1.42
C GLU A 288 2.52 -27.53 -2.14
N THR A 289 1.72 -28.04 -3.11
CA THR A 289 2.02 -29.29 -3.81
C THR A 289 3.02 -29.09 -4.95
N PHE A 290 2.97 -27.94 -5.63
CA PHE A 290 3.76 -27.64 -6.83
C PHE A 290 4.39 -26.24 -6.75
N PRO A 291 5.29 -25.96 -5.78
CA PRO A 291 5.84 -24.62 -5.56
C PRO A 291 6.57 -24.06 -6.78
N ASP A 292 7.24 -24.90 -7.59
CA ASP A 292 7.95 -24.48 -8.79
C ASP A 292 7.03 -24.16 -9.98
N ARG A 293 5.73 -24.41 -9.85
CA ARG A 293 4.71 -24.17 -10.89
C ARG A 293 3.64 -23.16 -10.42
N PHE A 294 3.85 -22.56 -9.26
CA PHE A 294 2.96 -21.56 -8.71
C PHE A 294 3.64 -20.18 -8.70
N PHE A 295 2.92 -19.18 -9.20
CA PHE A 295 3.42 -17.81 -9.30
C PHE A 295 2.43 -16.84 -8.68
N ASP A 296 2.81 -16.20 -7.56
CA ASP A 296 2.10 -15.05 -7.03
C ASP A 296 2.78 -13.76 -7.52
N VAL A 297 2.10 -13.02 -8.37
CA VAL A 297 2.63 -11.81 -9.01
C VAL A 297 2.28 -10.53 -8.23
N GLY A 298 1.69 -10.65 -7.05
CA GLY A 298 1.20 -9.52 -6.28
C GLY A 298 -0.07 -8.91 -6.88
N ILE A 299 -0.40 -7.67 -6.47
CA ILE A 299 -1.64 -7.02 -6.91
C ILE A 299 -1.59 -6.58 -8.38
N ALA A 300 -0.43 -6.42 -8.94
CA ALA A 300 -0.28 -5.90 -10.29
C ALA A 300 -0.18 -7.01 -11.34
#